data_0e28f492ca475c1df9343a8209c1e029
#
_entry.id   0e28f492ca475c1df9343a8209c1e029
#
_cell.length_a   1.000
_cell.length_b   1.000
_cell.length_c   1.000
_cell.angle_alpha   90.00
_cell.angle_beta   90.00
_cell.angle_gamma   90.00
#
_symmetry.space_group_name_H-M   'P 1'
#
loop_
_entity.id
_entity.type
_entity.pdbx_description
1 polymer ?
#
loop_
_entity_poly.entity_id
_entity_poly.type
_entity_poly.pdbx_seq_one_letter_code
_entity_poly.pdbx_strand_id
1 'polypeptide(L)'
;MISDTGDQIDMRELPALGTKSDLHYIKPAQGWYTISSQDSSIVAKVNWNLESQPYLWFWQEFGAGNTYPWWGMEYLVGLEPWTSSPGSGLSDAVAARTARVLKPEETLFSELSVQINERNMK
;
A
#
# COMPACT_ATOMS: atom_id res chain seq x y z
N MET A 1 -4.52 5.15 12.53
CA MET A 1 -4.36 3.75 12.99
C MET A 1 -4.12 3.75 14.48
N ILE A 2 -4.37 2.66 15.16
CA ILE A 2 -4.06 2.49 16.59
C ILE A 2 -2.92 1.48 16.69
N SER A 3 -1.85 1.79 17.43
CA SER A 3 -0.71 0.90 17.67
C SER A 3 -1.08 -0.24 18.62
N ASP A 4 -0.20 -1.23 18.76
CA ASP A 4 -0.33 -2.29 19.77
C ASP A 4 -0.34 -1.73 21.22
N THR A 5 0.20 -0.53 21.43
CA THR A 5 0.17 0.20 22.71
C THR A 5 -1.08 1.06 22.91
N GLY A 6 -1.98 1.12 21.92
CA GLY A 6 -3.20 1.94 21.95
C GLY A 6 -3.01 3.38 21.47
N ASP A 7 -1.81 3.77 21.04
CA ASP A 7 -1.53 5.10 20.55
C ASP A 7 -2.05 5.32 19.13
N GLN A 8 -2.47 6.55 18.83
CA GLN A 8 -2.90 6.91 17.48
C GLN A 8 -1.68 7.21 16.61
N ILE A 9 -1.48 6.43 15.54
CA ILE A 9 -0.38 6.60 14.58
C ILE A 9 -0.89 7.29 13.32
N ASP A 10 -0.22 8.35 12.89
CA ASP A 10 -0.40 8.93 11.56
C ASP A 10 0.49 8.20 10.55
N MET A 11 -0.11 7.36 9.73
CA MET A 11 0.61 6.57 8.71
C MET A 11 0.96 7.36 7.44
N ARG A 12 0.61 8.63 7.37
CA ARG A 12 1.00 9.51 6.25
C ARG A 12 2.44 9.99 6.37
N GLU A 13 3.04 9.88 7.55
CA GLU A 13 4.44 10.19 7.80
C GLU A 13 5.23 8.91 8.02
N LEU A 14 6.39 8.80 7.37
CA LEU A 14 7.23 7.64 7.54
C LEU A 14 8.01 7.73 8.86
N PRO A 15 8.07 6.64 9.64
CA PRO A 15 8.78 6.63 10.92
C PRO A 15 10.29 6.61 10.73
N ALA A 16 11.03 6.68 11.83
CA ALA A 16 12.49 6.56 11.81
C ALA A 16 12.96 5.17 11.38
N LEU A 17 14.17 5.12 10.83
CA LEU A 17 14.88 3.86 10.54
C LEU A 17 14.97 2.99 11.81
N GLY A 18 14.79 1.68 11.65
CA GLY A 18 14.75 0.71 12.74
C GLY A 18 13.35 0.47 13.33
N THR A 19 12.33 1.17 12.83
CA THR A 19 10.93 0.90 13.19
C THR A 19 10.51 -0.46 12.63
N LYS A 20 9.64 -1.15 13.37
CA LYS A 20 9.12 -2.47 12.99
C LYS A 20 8.41 -2.42 11.62
N SER A 21 8.75 -3.38 10.79
CA SER A 21 8.06 -3.63 9.51
C SER A 21 6.64 -4.12 9.72
N ASP A 22 5.73 -3.75 8.83
CA ASP A 22 4.32 -4.16 8.92
C ASP A 22 3.66 -4.18 7.54
N LEU A 23 2.47 -4.80 7.47
CA LEU A 23 1.63 -4.82 6.27
C LEU A 23 0.18 -4.55 6.66
N HIS A 24 -0.34 -3.46 6.16
CA HIS A 24 -1.72 -3.03 6.43
C HIS A 24 -2.60 -3.18 5.20
N TYR A 25 -3.83 -3.63 5.43
CA TYR A 25 -4.85 -3.75 4.39
C TYR A 25 -5.86 -2.64 4.54
N ILE A 26 -5.88 -1.74 3.58
CA ILE A 26 -6.73 -0.55 3.58
C ILE A 26 -7.86 -0.77 2.57
N LYS A 27 -9.08 -0.39 2.93
CA LYS A 27 -10.20 -0.26 2.00
C LYS A 27 -10.42 1.23 1.74
N PRO A 28 -9.79 1.79 0.70
CA PRO A 28 -9.83 3.23 0.46
C PRO A 28 -11.20 3.66 -0.06
N ALA A 29 -11.59 4.91 0.23
CA ALA A 29 -12.81 5.50 -0.30
C ALA A 29 -12.66 5.98 -1.75
N GLN A 30 -11.42 6.17 -2.21
CA GLN A 30 -11.09 6.66 -3.55
C GLN A 30 -9.86 5.93 -4.08
N GLY A 31 -9.82 5.69 -5.40
CA GLY A 31 -8.75 4.98 -6.09
C GLY A 31 -7.55 5.87 -6.44
N TRP A 32 -7.01 6.57 -5.47
CA TRP A 32 -5.79 7.35 -5.68
C TRP A 32 -5.01 7.57 -4.39
N TYR A 33 -3.71 7.80 -4.55
CA TYR A 33 -2.84 8.33 -3.51
C TYR A 33 -1.77 9.26 -4.12
N THR A 34 -1.10 10.03 -3.26
CA THR A 34 0.08 10.80 -3.62
C THR A 34 1.24 10.45 -2.69
N ILE A 35 2.44 10.42 -3.26
CA ILE A 35 3.70 10.34 -2.51
C ILE A 35 4.50 11.60 -2.80
N SER A 36 5.04 12.22 -1.77
CA SER A 36 5.95 13.35 -1.89
C SER A 36 7.04 13.27 -0.84
N SER A 37 8.28 13.61 -1.21
CA SER A 37 9.34 13.84 -0.25
C SER A 37 9.29 15.27 0.28
N GLN A 38 9.70 15.48 1.52
CA GLN A 38 9.85 16.83 2.09
C GLN A 38 10.98 17.59 1.40
N ASP A 39 12.04 16.89 1.02
CA ASP A 39 13.26 17.45 0.43
C ASP A 39 13.22 17.55 -1.10
N SER A 40 12.10 17.19 -1.72
CA SER A 40 11.94 17.19 -3.18
C SER A 40 10.70 17.97 -3.61
N SER A 41 10.83 18.68 -4.72
CA SER A 41 9.68 19.28 -5.42
C SER A 41 8.80 18.23 -6.11
N ILE A 42 9.22 16.96 -6.18
CA ILE A 42 8.53 15.93 -6.92
C ILE A 42 7.36 15.37 -6.10
N VAL A 43 6.22 15.25 -6.75
CA VAL A 43 5.03 14.56 -6.25
C VAL A 43 4.61 13.51 -7.26
N ALA A 44 4.54 12.26 -6.84
CA ALA A 44 3.94 11.19 -7.63
C ALA A 44 2.47 11.00 -7.20
N LYS A 45 1.56 11.06 -8.17
CA LYS A 45 0.14 10.70 -7.96
C LYS A 45 -0.16 9.43 -8.72
N VAL A 46 -0.70 8.44 -8.01
CA VAL A 46 -1.17 7.18 -8.58
C VAL A 46 -2.68 7.15 -8.52
N ASN A 47 -3.32 6.77 -9.62
CA ASN A 47 -4.76 6.54 -9.70
C ASN A 47 -5.00 5.13 -10.22
N TRP A 48 -6.04 4.47 -9.73
CA TRP A 48 -6.44 3.13 -10.19
C TRP A 48 -7.94 2.95 -10.12
N ASN A 49 -8.44 1.91 -10.76
CA ASN A 49 -9.86 1.57 -10.75
C ASN A 49 -10.21 0.80 -9.46
N LEU A 50 -10.99 1.42 -8.55
CA LEU A 50 -11.45 0.79 -7.30
C LEU A 50 -12.37 -0.40 -7.52
N GLU A 51 -13.11 -0.46 -8.62
CA GLU A 51 -13.97 -1.58 -8.90
C GLU A 51 -13.17 -2.85 -9.18
N SER A 52 -12.05 -2.71 -9.91
CA SER A 52 -11.15 -3.82 -10.17
C SER A 52 -10.21 -4.14 -8.99
N GLN A 53 -9.74 -3.12 -8.27
CA GLN A 53 -8.78 -3.24 -7.18
C GLN A 53 -9.28 -2.47 -5.94
N PRO A 54 -10.21 -3.07 -5.16
CA PRO A 54 -10.88 -2.39 -4.05
C PRO A 54 -10.05 -2.26 -2.77
N TYR A 55 -8.85 -2.80 -2.75
CA TYR A 55 -7.94 -2.76 -1.60
C TYR A 55 -6.65 -2.04 -1.95
N LEU A 56 -6.06 -1.38 -0.96
CA LEU A 56 -4.70 -0.87 -0.99
C LEU A 56 -3.91 -1.59 0.10
N TRP A 57 -2.89 -2.34 -0.30
CA TRP A 57 -1.94 -2.89 0.64
C TRP A 57 -0.88 -1.83 0.89
N PHE A 58 -0.61 -1.56 2.16
CA PHE A 58 0.42 -0.65 2.60
C PHE A 58 1.48 -1.46 3.33
N TRP A 59 2.48 -1.87 2.59
CA TRP A 59 3.63 -2.58 3.12
C TRP A 59 4.72 -1.60 3.55
N GLN A 60 5.35 -1.90 4.68
CA GLN A 60 6.35 -1.07 5.32
C GLN A 60 7.56 -1.91 5.70
N GLU A 61 8.75 -1.51 5.27
CA GLU A 61 10.03 -2.06 5.71
C GLU A 61 10.96 -0.91 6.06
N PHE A 62 11.22 -0.75 7.35
CA PHE A 62 11.97 0.39 7.88
C PHE A 62 13.28 -0.04 8.56
N GLY A 63 13.94 -1.08 8.06
CA GLY A 63 15.22 -1.55 8.53
C GLY A 63 15.18 -2.41 9.79
N ALA A 64 14.00 -2.85 10.27
CA ALA A 64 13.90 -3.75 11.40
C ALA A 64 14.03 -5.23 11.02
N GLY A 65 13.85 -5.58 9.75
CA GLY A 65 13.97 -6.93 9.23
C GLY A 65 15.42 -7.40 9.13
N ASN A 66 15.93 -8.13 10.13
CA ASN A 66 17.34 -8.52 10.22
C ASN A 66 17.67 -9.82 9.46
N THR A 67 16.70 -10.44 8.81
CA THR A 67 16.87 -11.72 8.12
C THR A 67 16.78 -11.55 6.60
N TYR A 68 17.09 -12.64 5.89
CA TYR A 68 16.88 -12.66 4.43
C TYR A 68 15.43 -12.30 4.08
N PRO A 69 15.19 -11.49 3.03
CA PRO A 69 16.19 -10.86 2.14
C PRO A 69 16.61 -9.43 2.55
N TRP A 70 16.10 -8.89 3.66
CA TRP A 70 16.16 -7.46 4.00
C TRP A 70 17.44 -7.04 4.70
N TRP A 71 17.98 -7.87 5.60
CA TRP A 71 19.23 -7.64 6.34
C TRP A 71 19.32 -6.29 7.07
N GLY A 72 18.19 -5.68 7.39
CA GLY A 72 18.13 -4.37 8.05
C GLY A 72 18.55 -3.18 7.18
N MET A 73 18.67 -3.36 5.86
CA MET A 73 19.17 -2.32 4.96
C MET A 73 18.08 -1.57 4.19
N GLU A 74 16.86 -2.06 4.23
CA GLU A 74 15.75 -1.50 3.47
C GLU A 74 15.00 -0.41 4.27
N TYR A 75 14.67 0.69 3.60
CA TYR A 75 13.81 1.74 4.12
C TYR A 75 12.85 2.17 3.02
N LEU A 76 11.69 1.51 2.97
CA LEU A 76 10.75 1.68 1.88
C LEU A 76 9.29 1.44 2.30
N VAL A 77 8.38 1.89 1.46
CA VAL A 77 6.96 1.53 1.49
C VAL A 77 6.50 1.02 0.13
N GLY A 78 5.64 0.01 0.15
CA GLY A 78 4.81 -0.40 -0.99
C GLY A 78 3.39 0.09 -0.78
N LEU A 79 2.86 0.84 -1.75
CA LEU A 79 1.45 1.24 -1.81
C LEU A 79 0.83 0.56 -3.02
N GLU A 80 0.18 -0.56 -2.78
CA GLU A 80 -0.14 -1.54 -3.80
C GLU A 80 -1.66 -1.71 -3.92
N PRO A 81 -2.28 -1.25 -5.03
CA PRO A 81 -3.68 -1.58 -5.32
C PRO A 81 -3.85 -3.09 -5.59
N TRP A 82 -4.79 -3.73 -4.87
CA TRP A 82 -5.01 -5.18 -4.93
C TRP A 82 -6.47 -5.56 -5.12
N THR A 83 -6.68 -6.76 -5.68
CA THR A 83 -8.00 -7.35 -5.91
C THR A 83 -8.59 -8.01 -4.67
N SER A 84 -7.77 -8.33 -3.67
CA SER A 84 -8.17 -9.10 -2.48
C SER A 84 -7.43 -8.66 -1.22
N SER A 85 -7.87 -9.16 -0.05
CA SER A 85 -7.27 -8.99 1.27
C SER A 85 -7.78 -10.14 2.20
N PRO A 86 -6.96 -10.72 3.09
CA PRO A 86 -5.54 -10.43 3.35
C PRO A 86 -4.61 -11.06 2.31
N GLY A 87 -3.30 -10.75 2.41
CA GLY A 87 -2.23 -11.24 1.54
C GLY A 87 -1.67 -12.61 1.90
N SER A 88 -2.26 -13.34 2.85
CA SER A 88 -1.80 -14.65 3.32
C SER A 88 -2.07 -15.81 2.34
N GLY A 89 -2.72 -15.52 1.22
CA GLY A 89 -2.96 -16.47 0.14
C GLY A 89 -4.41 -16.52 -0.32
N LEU A 90 -4.64 -17.26 -1.42
CA LEU A 90 -5.98 -17.35 -2.03
C LEU A 90 -7.01 -17.99 -1.11
N SER A 91 -6.63 -19.02 -0.35
CA SER A 91 -7.54 -19.69 0.60
C SER A 91 -8.11 -18.72 1.62
N ASP A 92 -7.27 -17.85 2.15
CA ASP A 92 -7.68 -16.86 3.16
C ASP A 92 -8.53 -15.74 2.54
N ALA A 93 -8.18 -15.30 1.32
CA ALA A 93 -9.00 -14.35 0.58
C ALA A 93 -10.39 -14.91 0.26
N VAL A 94 -10.49 -16.20 -0.08
CA VAL A 94 -11.78 -16.89 -0.27
C VAL A 94 -12.56 -16.97 1.04
N ALA A 95 -11.93 -17.38 2.12
CA ALA A 95 -12.56 -17.45 3.44
C ALA A 95 -13.05 -16.08 3.93
N ALA A 96 -12.28 -15.02 3.68
CA ALA A 96 -12.62 -13.64 3.98
C ALA A 96 -13.65 -13.04 3.00
N ARG A 97 -14.03 -13.76 1.94
CA ARG A 97 -14.93 -13.28 0.86
C ARG A 97 -14.43 -12.03 0.15
N THR A 98 -13.12 -11.92 0.02
CA THR A 98 -12.45 -10.80 -0.67
C THR A 98 -11.84 -11.22 -2.00
N ALA A 99 -11.69 -12.53 -2.24
CA ALA A 99 -11.20 -13.03 -3.51
C ALA A 99 -12.14 -12.62 -4.66
N ARG A 100 -11.54 -12.09 -5.73
CA ARG A 100 -12.29 -11.84 -6.97
C ARG A 100 -12.56 -13.17 -7.69
N VAL A 101 -13.80 -13.34 -8.11
CA VAL A 101 -14.21 -14.48 -8.92
C VAL A 101 -14.50 -13.99 -10.34
N LEU A 102 -13.83 -14.56 -11.32
CA LEU A 102 -14.14 -14.39 -12.74
C LEU A 102 -14.89 -15.63 -13.24
N LYS A 103 -16.01 -15.42 -13.90
CA LYS A 103 -16.77 -16.48 -14.57
C LYS A 103 -16.06 -16.88 -15.88
N PRO A 104 -16.34 -18.05 -16.44
CA PRO A 104 -15.88 -18.39 -17.78
C PRO A 104 -16.23 -17.28 -18.79
N GLU A 105 -15.25 -16.91 -19.62
CA GLU A 105 -15.36 -15.85 -20.63
C GLU A 105 -15.55 -14.42 -20.08
N GLU A 106 -15.59 -14.23 -18.77
CA GLU A 106 -15.62 -12.90 -18.17
C GLU A 106 -14.24 -12.23 -18.29
N THR A 107 -14.22 -10.96 -18.66
CA THR A 107 -13.00 -10.14 -18.73
C THR A 107 -13.05 -9.04 -17.68
N LEU A 108 -12.01 -8.93 -16.88
CA LEU A 108 -11.80 -7.82 -15.96
C LEU A 108 -10.85 -6.81 -16.58
N PHE A 109 -11.31 -5.58 -16.73
CA PHE A 109 -10.45 -4.45 -17.09
C PHE A 109 -9.97 -3.72 -15.84
N SER A 110 -8.69 -3.41 -15.81
CA SER A 110 -8.09 -2.59 -14.76
C SER A 110 -7.15 -1.58 -15.40
N GLU A 111 -7.15 -0.39 -14.83
CA GLU A 111 -6.25 0.68 -15.25
C GLU A 111 -5.54 1.25 -14.02
N LEU A 112 -4.26 1.51 -14.18
CA LEU A 112 -3.44 2.24 -13.23
C LEU A 112 -2.67 3.31 -13.99
N SER A 113 -2.71 4.55 -13.50
CA SER A 113 -1.94 5.66 -14.07
C SER A 113 -1.05 6.30 -13.01
N VAL A 114 0.15 6.72 -13.42
CA VAL A 114 1.09 7.45 -12.60
C VAL A 114 1.35 8.81 -13.22
N GLN A 115 1.20 9.86 -12.44
CA GLN A 115 1.48 11.24 -12.82
C GLN A 115 2.60 11.77 -11.93
N ILE A 116 3.66 12.28 -12.56
CA ILE A 116 4.75 12.96 -11.86
C ILE A 116 4.58 14.47 -12.05
N ASN A 117 4.50 15.18 -10.95
CA ASN A 117 4.32 16.62 -10.92
C ASN A 117 5.41 17.28 -10.09
N GLU A 118 5.69 18.54 -10.38
CA GLU A 118 6.50 19.40 -9.52
C GLU A 118 5.58 20.27 -8.65
N ARG A 119 5.90 20.38 -7.37
CA ARG A 119 5.28 21.36 -6.48
C ARG A 119 6.22 22.54 -6.28
N ASN A 120 5.68 23.74 -6.23
CA ASN A 120 6.44 24.92 -5.83
C ASN A 120 6.86 24.77 -4.36
N MET A 121 8.14 24.59 -4.12
CA MET A 121 8.71 24.70 -2.77
C MET A 121 8.68 26.17 -2.38
N LYS A 122 7.91 26.48 -1.35
CA LYS A 122 7.86 27.83 -0.75
C LYS A 122 8.91 27.97 0.33
#